data_19b778f47b08aeb6b5cd7cf32b4d9706
#
_entry.id   19b778f47b08aeb6b5cd7cf32b4d9706
#
_cell.length_a   1.000
_cell.length_b   1.000
_cell.length_c   1.000
_cell.angle_alpha   90.00
_cell.angle_beta   90.00
_cell.angle_gamma   90.00
#
_symmetry.space_group_name_H-M   'P 1'
#
loop_
_entity.id
_entity.type
_entity.pdbx_description
1 polymer ?
#
loop_
_entity_poly.entity_id
_entity_poly.type
_entity_poly.pdbx_seq_one_letter_code
_entity_poly.pdbx_strand_id
1 'polypeptide(L)'
;WWCMQLMSKGGFTLNSSNNNGIVTEEFVGCGMKNENKKVSAADWANANTADGLQDIEDTVVAASADGVTIKYVVMRKDRFALLKKQKAVIEKVKGWINQKEKLTISKKVINEYLSAQENTEGVQIVLVSPAVRIEDASHNRTTINPWEAANICFLEDLQCGDIQHGP
;
A
#
# COMPACT_ATOMS: atom_id res chain seq x y z
N TRP A 1 -0.97 -9.71 11.56
CA TRP A 1 -0.28 -10.52 10.54
C TRP A 1 -1.21 -10.76 9.35
N TRP A 2 -2.30 -11.48 9.54
CA TRP A 2 -3.22 -11.88 8.46
C TRP A 2 -3.90 -10.69 7.79
N CYS A 3 -4.39 -9.72 8.56
CA CYS A 3 -4.97 -8.50 7.99
C CYS A 3 -3.99 -7.76 7.05
N MET A 4 -2.72 -7.70 7.41
CA MET A 4 -1.71 -7.05 6.56
C MET A 4 -1.44 -7.82 5.28
N GLN A 5 -1.45 -9.15 5.32
CA GLN A 5 -1.34 -9.97 4.12
C GLN A 5 -2.58 -9.85 3.24
N LEU A 6 -3.77 -9.88 3.85
CA LEU A 6 -5.03 -9.71 3.16
C LEU A 6 -5.08 -8.36 2.43
N MET A 7 -4.71 -7.27 3.11
CA MET A 7 -4.69 -5.93 2.53
C MET A 7 -3.62 -5.77 1.43
N SER A 8 -2.41 -6.30 1.65
CA SER A 8 -1.30 -6.08 0.71
C SER A 8 -1.25 -7.04 -0.47
N LYS A 9 -1.81 -8.26 -0.32
CA LYS A 9 -1.76 -9.33 -1.33
C LYS A 9 -3.15 -9.76 -1.83
N GLY A 10 -4.20 -9.31 -1.17
CA GLY A 10 -5.57 -9.74 -1.43
C GLY A 10 -5.91 -11.12 -0.88
N GLY A 11 -4.99 -11.77 -0.16
CA GLY A 11 -5.19 -13.08 0.46
C GLY A 11 -3.92 -13.66 1.05
N PHE A 12 -4.07 -14.78 1.75
CA PHE A 12 -2.98 -15.59 2.29
C PHE A 12 -3.40 -17.05 2.38
N THR A 13 -2.43 -17.96 2.41
CA THR A 13 -2.68 -19.40 2.55
C THR A 13 -2.45 -19.82 4.00
N LEU A 14 -3.42 -20.49 4.58
CA LEU A 14 -3.28 -21.16 5.86
C LEU A 14 -2.84 -22.61 5.62
N ASN A 15 -1.70 -22.96 6.19
CA ASN A 15 -1.21 -24.33 6.19
C ASN A 15 -1.38 -24.90 7.60
N SER A 16 -2.17 -25.94 7.74
CA SER A 16 -2.38 -26.68 8.97
C SER A 16 -1.94 -28.13 8.79
N SER A 17 -1.04 -28.60 9.65
CA SER A 17 -0.69 -30.03 9.72
C SER A 17 -1.30 -30.64 10.98
N ASN A 18 -1.98 -31.77 10.85
CA ASN A 18 -2.46 -32.54 11.98
C ASN A 18 -1.39 -33.52 12.49
N ASN A 19 -1.63 -34.17 13.65
CA ASN A 19 -0.74 -35.15 14.23
C ASN A 19 -0.45 -36.37 13.35
N ASN A 20 -1.21 -36.60 12.29
CA ASN A 20 -1.06 -37.67 11.31
C ASN A 20 -0.26 -37.23 10.06
N GLY A 21 0.27 -36.01 10.05
CA GLY A 21 1.03 -35.47 8.93
C GLY A 21 0.18 -35.04 7.72
N ILE A 22 -1.14 -34.97 7.87
CA ILE A 22 -2.02 -34.46 6.82
C ILE A 22 -1.89 -32.95 6.81
N VAL A 23 -1.45 -32.39 5.68
CA VAL A 23 -1.36 -30.95 5.46
C VAL A 23 -2.65 -30.50 4.77
N THR A 24 -3.34 -29.57 5.40
CA THR A 24 -4.49 -28.89 4.79
C THR A 24 -4.07 -27.48 4.42
N GLU A 25 -4.22 -27.14 3.15
CA GLU A 25 -4.00 -25.79 2.66
C GLU A 25 -5.34 -25.12 2.36
N GLU A 26 -5.58 -23.98 2.97
CA GLU A 26 -6.79 -23.18 2.71
C GLU A 26 -6.38 -21.76 2.32
N PHE A 27 -6.86 -21.29 1.18
CA PHE A 27 -6.65 -19.92 0.75
C PHE A 27 -7.77 -19.03 1.29
N VAL A 28 -7.38 -18.04 2.08
CA VAL A 28 -8.28 -16.99 2.59
C VAL A 28 -8.03 -15.73 1.80
N GLY A 29 -9.03 -15.30 1.03
CA GLY A 29 -8.94 -14.10 0.19
C GLY A 29 -10.05 -13.10 0.46
N CYS A 30 -9.80 -11.82 0.17
CA CYS A 30 -10.81 -10.76 0.26
C CYS A 30 -11.74 -10.68 -0.97
N GLY A 31 -11.65 -11.65 -1.88
CA GLY A 31 -12.47 -11.64 -3.11
C GLY A 31 -12.10 -10.54 -4.11
N MET A 32 -10.92 -9.95 -3.98
CA MET A 32 -10.46 -8.88 -4.88
C MET A 32 -10.38 -9.38 -6.32
N LYS A 33 -11.15 -8.78 -7.20
CA LYS A 33 -11.12 -9.08 -8.63
C LYS A 33 -9.78 -8.68 -9.24
N ASN A 34 -9.35 -9.42 -10.29
CA ASN A 34 -8.06 -9.13 -10.95
C ASN A 34 -8.05 -7.76 -11.64
N GLU A 35 -9.18 -7.28 -12.11
CA GLU A 35 -9.34 -5.94 -12.71
C GLU A 35 -9.02 -4.81 -11.72
N ASN A 36 -9.18 -5.05 -10.41
CA ASN A 36 -8.86 -4.10 -9.35
C ASN A 36 -7.37 -4.16 -8.92
N LYS A 37 -6.59 -5.07 -9.51
CA LYS A 37 -5.16 -5.17 -9.29
C LYS A 37 -4.43 -4.41 -10.40
N LYS A 38 -4.14 -3.14 -10.14
CA LYS A 38 -3.41 -2.30 -11.10
C LYS A 38 -1.90 -2.49 -10.96
N VAL A 39 -1.21 -2.45 -12.08
CA VAL A 39 0.25 -2.45 -12.14
C VAL A 39 0.68 -1.06 -12.60
N SER A 40 1.64 -0.45 -11.91
CA SER A 40 2.15 0.86 -12.30
C SER A 40 2.83 0.79 -13.70
N ALA A 41 2.73 1.87 -14.46
CA ALA A 41 3.30 1.96 -15.80
C ALA A 41 4.84 1.87 -15.81
N ALA A 42 5.48 2.30 -14.72
CA ALA A 42 6.92 2.22 -14.53
C ALA A 42 7.27 1.72 -13.12
N ASP A 43 8.42 1.06 -12.97
CA ASP A 43 8.92 0.69 -11.65
C ASP A 43 9.24 1.93 -10.82
N TRP A 44 8.63 2.04 -9.66
CA TRP A 44 8.84 3.16 -8.73
C TRP A 44 10.27 3.29 -8.21
N ALA A 45 11.08 2.25 -8.35
CA ALA A 45 12.51 2.32 -8.06
C ALA A 45 13.27 3.18 -9.09
N ASN A 46 12.73 3.32 -10.30
CA ASN A 46 13.33 4.17 -11.33
C ASN A 46 12.87 5.63 -11.15
N ALA A 47 13.66 6.40 -10.42
CA ALA A 47 13.35 7.79 -10.08
C ALA A 47 13.20 8.72 -11.30
N ASN A 48 13.72 8.35 -12.47
CA ASN A 48 13.68 9.20 -13.67
C ASN A 48 12.42 9.00 -14.52
N THR A 49 11.83 7.81 -14.50
CA THR A 49 10.71 7.44 -15.38
C THR A 49 9.40 7.22 -14.62
N ALA A 50 9.46 6.94 -13.32
CA ALA A 50 8.28 6.71 -12.52
C ALA A 50 7.57 8.03 -12.14
N ASP A 51 6.24 7.98 -12.15
CA ASP A 51 5.36 9.03 -11.62
C ASP A 51 4.29 8.40 -10.72
N GLY A 52 4.67 8.15 -9.48
CA GLY A 52 3.78 7.50 -8.52
C GLY A 52 2.59 8.36 -8.10
N LEU A 53 2.63 9.69 -8.25
CA LEU A 53 1.45 10.53 -8.02
C LEU A 53 0.43 10.34 -9.15
N GLN A 54 0.89 10.19 -10.40
CA GLN A 54 0.00 9.89 -11.51
C GLN A 54 -0.63 8.50 -11.36
N ASP A 55 0.17 7.48 -10.98
CA ASP A 55 -0.35 6.12 -10.71
C ASP A 55 -1.44 6.13 -9.63
N ILE A 56 -1.27 6.96 -8.58
CA ILE A 56 -2.27 7.12 -7.51
C ILE A 56 -3.54 7.79 -8.07
N GLU A 57 -3.39 8.89 -8.79
CA GLU A 57 -4.51 9.62 -9.39
C GLU A 57 -5.31 8.73 -10.35
N ASP A 58 -4.65 8.05 -11.28
CA ASP A 58 -5.27 7.15 -12.25
C ASP A 58 -6.04 6.01 -11.56
N THR A 59 -5.49 5.50 -10.44
CA THR A 59 -6.16 4.45 -9.67
C THR A 59 -7.40 4.98 -8.94
N VAL A 60 -7.34 6.19 -8.37
CA VAL A 60 -8.48 6.83 -7.71
C VAL A 60 -9.58 7.14 -8.71
N VAL A 61 -9.23 7.66 -9.89
CA VAL A 61 -10.19 7.95 -10.98
C VAL A 61 -10.85 6.66 -11.46
N ALA A 62 -10.08 5.59 -11.68
CA ALA A 62 -10.62 4.30 -12.07
C ALA A 62 -11.58 3.71 -11.03
N ALA A 63 -11.23 3.79 -9.74
CA ALA A 63 -12.09 3.33 -8.65
C ALA A 63 -13.39 4.16 -8.57
N SER A 64 -13.30 5.47 -8.77
CA SER A 64 -14.47 6.36 -8.80
C SER A 64 -15.41 6.03 -9.94
N ALA A 65 -14.90 5.65 -11.12
CA ALA A 65 -15.70 5.19 -12.24
C ALA A 65 -16.47 3.90 -11.93
N ASP A 66 -15.91 3.06 -11.05
CA ASP A 66 -16.56 1.82 -10.55
C ASP A 66 -17.47 2.09 -9.32
N GLY A 67 -17.66 3.35 -8.93
CA GLY A 67 -18.52 3.75 -7.82
C GLY A 67 -17.86 3.61 -6.43
N VAL A 68 -16.53 3.46 -6.37
CA VAL A 68 -15.77 3.32 -5.13
C VAL A 68 -15.02 4.62 -4.82
N THR A 69 -15.26 5.21 -3.65
CA THR A 69 -14.57 6.43 -3.21
C THR A 69 -13.35 6.09 -2.37
N ILE A 70 -12.16 6.22 -2.93
CA ILE A 70 -10.91 5.98 -2.21
C ILE A 70 -10.60 7.16 -1.30
N LYS A 71 -10.32 6.87 -0.02
CA LYS A 71 -9.89 7.87 0.98
C LYS A 71 -8.47 7.64 1.48
N TYR A 72 -7.98 6.40 1.42
CA TYR A 72 -6.68 6.05 1.98
C TYR A 72 -5.83 5.28 0.98
N VAL A 73 -4.57 5.69 0.88
CA VAL A 73 -3.53 5.01 0.11
C VAL A 73 -2.51 4.47 1.10
N VAL A 74 -2.57 3.17 1.36
CA VAL A 74 -1.73 2.51 2.37
C VAL A 74 -0.50 1.91 1.72
N MET A 75 0.67 2.28 2.18
CA MET A 75 1.94 1.77 1.68
C MET A 75 3.00 1.67 2.77
N ARG A 76 4.05 0.90 2.51
CA ARG A 76 5.22 0.84 3.39
C ARG A 76 6.06 2.12 3.31
N LYS A 77 6.79 2.40 4.40
CA LYS A 77 7.70 3.56 4.47
C LYS A 77 8.81 3.53 3.40
N ASP A 78 9.30 2.34 3.05
CA ASP A 78 10.30 2.17 1.99
C ASP A 78 9.73 2.51 0.60
N ARG A 79 8.47 2.08 0.31
CA ARG A 79 7.78 2.46 -0.93
C ARG A 79 7.57 3.97 -1.02
N PHE A 80 7.17 4.59 0.08
CA PHE A 80 7.05 6.05 0.17
C PHE A 80 8.40 6.76 -0.03
N ALA A 81 9.50 6.15 0.44
CA ALA A 81 10.83 6.70 0.21
C ALA A 81 11.24 6.69 -1.27
N LEU A 82 10.77 5.71 -2.05
CA LEU A 82 10.93 5.70 -3.51
C LEU A 82 10.09 6.80 -4.17
N LEU A 83 8.81 6.93 -3.79
CA LEU A 83 7.92 7.98 -4.28
C LEU A 83 8.55 9.38 -4.16
N LYS A 84 9.11 9.70 -3.01
CA LYS A 84 9.75 11.01 -2.76
C LYS A 84 10.97 11.32 -3.62
N LYS A 85 11.61 10.30 -4.20
CA LYS A 85 12.80 10.43 -5.03
C LYS A 85 12.48 10.61 -6.51
N GLN A 86 11.25 10.34 -6.92
CA GLN A 86 10.84 10.42 -8.31
C GLN A 86 10.85 11.86 -8.81
N LYS A 87 11.46 12.06 -9.96
CA LYS A 87 11.61 13.38 -10.59
C LYS A 87 10.28 14.04 -10.86
N ALA A 88 9.34 13.30 -11.45
CA ALA A 88 8.00 13.79 -11.75
C ALA A 88 7.26 14.26 -10.47
N VAL A 89 7.35 13.49 -9.37
CA VAL A 89 6.77 13.85 -8.07
C VAL A 89 7.38 15.14 -7.53
N ILE A 90 8.70 15.27 -7.59
CA ILE A 90 9.41 16.47 -7.13
C ILE A 90 8.99 17.69 -7.93
N GLU A 91 8.89 17.57 -9.26
CA GLU A 91 8.50 18.66 -10.16
C GLU A 91 7.05 19.09 -9.95
N LYS A 92 6.11 18.13 -9.86
CA LYS A 92 4.69 18.40 -9.58
C LYS A 92 4.49 19.13 -8.25
N VAL A 93 5.10 18.63 -7.17
CA VAL A 93 4.97 19.22 -5.83
C VAL A 93 5.64 20.60 -5.76
N LYS A 94 6.81 20.78 -6.36
CA LYS A 94 7.48 22.09 -6.44
C LYS A 94 6.67 23.09 -7.24
N GLY A 95 6.10 22.70 -8.37
CA GLY A 95 5.25 23.53 -9.19
C GLY A 95 4.01 24.01 -8.43
N TRP A 96 3.39 23.12 -7.67
CA TRP A 96 2.22 23.43 -6.86
C TRP A 96 2.52 24.43 -5.73
N ILE A 97 3.64 24.23 -4.99
CA ILE A 97 4.03 25.13 -3.87
C ILE A 97 4.62 26.46 -4.39
N ASN A 98 4.94 26.53 -5.68
CA ASN A 98 5.62 27.68 -6.30
C ASN A 98 6.97 28.04 -5.60
N GLN A 99 7.66 27.00 -5.08
CA GLN A 99 8.95 27.18 -4.42
C GLN A 99 10.11 26.82 -5.34
N LYS A 100 11.05 27.76 -5.49
CA LYS A 100 12.30 27.54 -6.25
C LYS A 100 13.41 26.90 -5.42
N GLU A 101 13.25 26.83 -4.09
CA GLU A 101 14.25 26.36 -3.16
C GLU A 101 14.17 24.85 -2.86
N LYS A 102 15.14 24.36 -2.08
CA LYS A 102 15.27 22.96 -1.67
C LYS A 102 14.05 22.52 -0.84
N LEU A 103 13.06 21.89 -1.48
CA LEU A 103 11.89 21.38 -0.81
C LEU A 103 12.17 19.99 -0.24
N THR A 104 11.90 19.80 1.06
CA THR A 104 11.85 18.48 1.66
C THR A 104 10.45 17.89 1.50
N ILE A 105 10.30 16.90 0.62
CA ILE A 105 9.03 16.21 0.42
C ILE A 105 8.74 15.31 1.61
N SER A 106 7.75 15.70 2.40
CA SER A 106 7.22 14.93 3.53
C SER A 106 5.85 14.33 3.19
N LYS A 107 5.37 13.39 4.02
CA LYS A 107 4.01 12.85 3.90
C LYS A 107 2.95 13.97 3.95
N LYS A 108 3.15 14.96 4.83
CA LYS A 108 2.25 16.10 4.97
C LYS A 108 2.13 16.87 3.66
N VAL A 109 3.26 17.22 3.05
CA VAL A 109 3.31 17.96 1.78
C VAL A 109 2.61 17.20 0.65
N ILE A 110 2.82 15.88 0.55
CA ILE A 110 2.14 15.07 -0.48
C ILE A 110 0.64 15.00 -0.21
N ASN A 111 0.21 14.83 1.05
CA ASN A 111 -1.22 14.82 1.37
C ASN A 111 -1.88 16.17 1.08
N GLU A 112 -1.21 17.29 1.34
CA GLU A 112 -1.70 18.62 0.98
C GLU A 112 -1.80 18.80 -0.54
N TYR A 113 -0.81 18.29 -1.29
CA TYR A 113 -0.85 18.27 -2.75
C TYR A 113 -2.05 17.46 -3.27
N LEU A 114 -2.24 16.21 -2.79
CA LEU A 114 -3.36 15.36 -3.20
C LEU A 114 -4.72 16.01 -2.88
N SER A 115 -4.83 16.63 -1.70
CA SER A 115 -6.07 17.33 -1.30
C SER A 115 -6.38 18.58 -2.12
N ALA A 116 -5.39 19.15 -2.80
CA ALA A 116 -5.56 20.30 -3.68
C ALA A 116 -5.90 19.92 -5.14
N GLN A 117 -5.86 18.63 -5.49
CA GLN A 117 -6.21 18.14 -6.81
C GLN A 117 -7.67 17.67 -6.82
N GLU A 118 -8.43 18.00 -7.85
CA GLU A 118 -9.86 17.64 -7.98
C GLU A 118 -10.10 16.11 -7.90
N ASN A 119 -9.23 15.33 -8.56
CA ASN A 119 -9.39 13.87 -8.64
C ASN A 119 -9.01 13.14 -7.36
N THR A 120 -8.23 13.74 -6.48
CA THR A 120 -7.71 13.11 -5.26
C THR A 120 -8.06 13.87 -3.99
N GLU A 121 -9.09 14.74 -4.05
CA GLU A 121 -9.58 15.47 -2.88
C GLU A 121 -9.99 14.49 -1.77
N GLY A 122 -9.48 14.73 -0.56
CA GLY A 122 -9.74 13.87 0.61
C GLY A 122 -8.90 12.61 0.70
N VAL A 123 -8.10 12.29 -0.33
CA VAL A 123 -7.20 11.12 -0.30
C VAL A 123 -6.00 11.37 0.60
N GLN A 124 -5.70 10.40 1.46
CA GLN A 124 -4.58 10.48 2.41
C GLN A 124 -3.65 9.29 2.31
N ILE A 125 -2.35 9.54 2.30
CA ILE A 125 -1.33 8.49 2.38
C ILE A 125 -1.16 8.06 3.83
N VAL A 126 -1.29 6.75 4.07
CA VAL A 126 -1.05 6.10 5.36
C VAL A 126 0.20 5.23 5.24
N LEU A 127 1.16 5.45 6.14
CA LEU A 127 2.42 4.71 6.14
C LEU A 127 2.39 3.61 7.19
N VAL A 128 2.69 2.38 6.75
CA VAL A 128 2.80 1.22 7.61
C VAL A 128 4.26 0.79 7.80
N SER A 129 4.56 0.27 8.98
CA SER A 129 5.83 -0.37 9.33
C SER A 129 5.55 -1.76 9.90
N PRO A 130 5.20 -2.74 9.06
CA PRO A 130 4.61 -3.99 9.51
C PRO A 130 5.64 -5.03 9.98
N ALA A 131 6.90 -4.66 10.16
CA ALA A 131 7.94 -5.60 10.58
C ALA A 131 7.60 -6.23 11.94
N VAL A 132 7.53 -7.56 11.97
CA VAL A 132 7.34 -8.38 13.17
C VAL A 132 8.61 -9.17 13.45
N ARG A 133 9.12 -9.10 14.66
CA ARG A 133 10.24 -9.92 15.09
C ARG A 133 9.72 -11.20 15.73
N ILE A 134 10.15 -12.34 15.19
CA ILE A 134 9.84 -13.67 15.71
C ILE A 134 11.12 -14.24 16.31
N GLU A 135 11.00 -14.86 17.47
CA GLU A 135 12.09 -15.60 18.13
C GLU A 135 11.74 -17.08 18.10
N ASP A 136 12.65 -17.91 17.64
CA ASP A 136 12.48 -19.36 17.64
C ASP A 136 12.87 -19.95 19.01
N ALA A 137 12.65 -21.27 19.18
CA ALA A 137 12.99 -22.00 20.41
C ALA A 137 14.49 -21.99 20.73
N SER A 138 15.33 -21.65 19.78
CA SER A 138 16.80 -21.52 19.92
C SER A 138 17.25 -20.08 20.16
N HIS A 139 16.30 -19.16 20.46
CA HIS A 139 16.54 -17.73 20.65
C HIS A 139 17.07 -16.98 19.42
N ASN A 140 16.98 -17.56 18.23
CA ASN A 140 17.29 -16.83 17.01
C ASN A 140 16.14 -15.89 16.67
N ARG A 141 16.49 -14.65 16.33
CA ARG A 141 15.53 -13.61 16.02
C ARG A 141 15.46 -13.36 14.53
N THR A 142 14.30 -13.55 13.95
CA THR A 142 14.04 -13.28 12.53
C THR A 142 13.02 -12.15 12.40
N THR A 143 13.30 -11.20 11.53
CA THR A 143 12.35 -10.13 11.21
C THR A 143 11.57 -10.50 9.96
N ILE A 144 10.26 -10.62 10.09
CA ILE A 144 9.36 -10.94 9.00
C ILE A 144 8.48 -9.73 8.69
N ASN A 145 8.27 -9.49 7.42
CA ASN A 145 7.46 -8.39 6.94
C ASN A 145 6.20 -8.94 6.26
N PRO A 146 5.03 -8.88 6.91
CA PRO A 146 3.80 -9.43 6.33
C PRO A 146 3.26 -8.62 5.14
N TRP A 147 3.66 -7.37 5.00
CA TRP A 147 3.26 -6.52 3.89
C TRP A 147 4.25 -6.63 2.72
N GLU A 148 3.74 -6.91 1.52
CA GLU A 148 4.57 -6.96 0.33
C GLU A 148 5.16 -5.57 0.00
N ALA A 149 6.48 -5.51 -0.21
CA ALA A 149 7.19 -4.24 -0.33
C ALA A 149 6.71 -3.38 -1.52
N ALA A 150 6.37 -4.04 -2.63
CA ALA A 150 5.96 -3.36 -3.85
C ALA A 150 4.49 -2.93 -3.86
N ASN A 151 3.66 -3.49 -2.96
CA ASN A 151 2.23 -3.32 -3.03
C ASN A 151 1.75 -2.07 -2.28
N ILE A 152 0.76 -1.43 -2.89
CA ILE A 152 0.03 -0.29 -2.35
C ILE A 152 -1.43 -0.70 -2.31
N CYS A 153 -2.11 -0.41 -1.20
CA CYS A 153 -3.52 -0.71 -1.03
C CYS A 153 -4.32 0.58 -1.02
N PHE A 154 -5.38 0.62 -1.80
CA PHE A 154 -6.33 1.72 -1.89
C PHE A 154 -7.59 1.34 -1.15
N LEU A 155 -8.02 2.15 -0.20
CA LEU A 155 -9.12 1.84 0.70
C LEU A 155 -10.12 2.99 0.78
N GLU A 156 -11.38 2.63 0.86
CA GLU A 156 -12.47 3.56 1.17
C GLU A 156 -12.48 3.92 2.66
N ASP A 157 -12.18 2.92 3.52
CA ASP A 157 -12.06 3.09 4.98
C ASP A 157 -10.87 2.30 5.50
N LEU A 158 -10.32 2.70 6.65
CA LEU A 158 -9.29 1.95 7.36
C LEU A 158 -9.85 0.74 8.12
N GLN A 159 -11.15 0.73 8.40
CA GLN A 159 -11.85 -0.41 8.95
C GLN A 159 -12.47 -1.24 7.82
N CYS A 160 -11.69 -2.17 7.26
CA CYS A 160 -12.09 -3.00 6.12
C CYS A 160 -12.87 -4.26 6.51
N GLY A 161 -13.25 -4.43 7.77
CA GLY A 161 -13.98 -5.58 8.31
C GLY A 161 -13.41 -6.09 9.63
N ASP A 162 -14.10 -7.04 10.22
CA ASP A 162 -13.73 -7.70 11.47
C ASP A 162 -13.35 -9.15 11.21
N ILE A 163 -12.27 -9.62 11.84
CA ILE A 163 -11.93 -11.06 11.85
C ILE A 163 -12.68 -11.68 13.03
N GLN A 164 -13.70 -12.47 12.74
CA GLN A 164 -14.37 -13.28 13.75
C GLN A 164 -13.63 -14.63 13.87
N HIS A 165 -13.17 -14.92 15.07
CA HIS A 165 -12.72 -16.26 15.39
C HIS A 165 -13.95 -17.12 15.68
N GLY A 166 -14.17 -18.16 14.91
CA GLY A 166 -15.19 -19.17 15.18
C GLY A 166 -14.94 -19.89 16.52
N PRO A 167 -15.94 -20.56 17.06
CA PRO A 167 -15.81 -21.32 18.31
C PRO A 167 -14.85 -22.47 18.20
#